data_a11aba9826bb3ae3aad2fb4039543e2d
#
_entry.id   a11aba9826bb3ae3aad2fb4039543e2d
#
_cell.length_a   1.000
_cell.length_b   1.000
_cell.length_c   1.000
_cell.angle_alpha   90.00
_cell.angle_beta   90.00
_cell.angle_gamma   90.00
#
_symmetry.space_group_name_H-M   'P 1'
#
loop_
_entity.id
_entity.type
_entity.pdbx_description
1 polymer ?
#
loop_
_entity_poly.entity_id
_entity_poly.type
_entity_poly.pdbx_seq_one_letter_code
_entity_poly.pdbx_strand_id
1 'polypeptide(L)'
;MATKIVMEALSPTMEEGRLVAWKKREGEAVKNGETLAEVETDKAVMELVAREDGVLRKVVLPEGSTVPVGGLVAIVGSKDEDISRLVGVPASAAPPPQGVGGRVSGVATPAATATPKVAATAVPAPQAALLHATPGSSRVRSSPLARRLAAERGLDLALLTGTGPAGRVVRRDVEAAGAMAAGTAAQGHGGAGLAAAALPARAPAAPVPQLPAGFQDVPLSTMRKTIARRLSESLGPVPHFFLTTEIEMERAWEARQHLAGLGDATKVSFNDLIVKAVALALRQHPAVNAWFLDDRIRYHGDVHVGMAVAVEDGLITPVIRHADRKGLREIAAETKALAERARARRLTPEDYTGATFSVSNLGMLDIDEFTAVINPPEAGILAVGRIAQRAVVADGAVVVRRTMRVTMSCDHRVVDGATGAKFLQTVKLMLENPLAMLL
;
A
#
# COMPACT_ATOMS: atom_id res chain seq x y z
N MET A 1 22.71 12.30 -46.37
CA MET A 1 21.92 11.04 -46.36
C MET A 1 20.87 11.15 -45.29
N ALA A 2 19.66 10.66 -45.53
CA ALA A 2 18.61 10.73 -44.51
C ALA A 2 18.88 9.71 -43.39
N THR A 3 18.91 10.20 -42.15
CA THR A 3 19.19 9.41 -40.95
C THR A 3 17.93 9.24 -40.13
N LYS A 4 17.73 8.02 -39.64
CA LYS A 4 16.61 7.69 -38.74
C LYS A 4 16.95 8.15 -37.34
N ILE A 5 16.05 8.91 -36.72
CA ILE A 5 16.09 9.21 -35.31
C ILE A 5 15.23 8.12 -34.62
N VAL A 6 15.87 7.31 -33.82
CA VAL A 6 15.24 6.25 -33.05
C VAL A 6 15.16 6.64 -31.58
N MET A 7 14.22 6.07 -30.84
CA MET A 7 14.14 6.24 -29.39
C MET A 7 15.38 5.62 -28.74
N GLU A 8 16.20 6.45 -28.14
CA GLU A 8 17.40 6.01 -27.43
C GLU A 8 17.08 5.60 -26.00
N ALA A 9 17.87 4.70 -25.45
CA ALA A 9 17.81 4.38 -24.03
C ALA A 9 18.39 5.55 -23.23
N LEU A 10 17.54 6.52 -22.88
CA LEU A 10 17.92 7.71 -22.11
C LEU A 10 18.20 7.38 -20.62
N SER A 11 17.83 6.17 -20.18
CA SER A 11 18.22 5.62 -18.88
C SER A 11 18.59 4.13 -19.01
N PRO A 12 19.45 3.58 -18.12
CA PRO A 12 19.92 2.18 -18.21
C PRO A 12 18.80 1.13 -18.12
N THR A 13 17.65 1.50 -17.60
CA THR A 13 16.48 0.61 -17.38
C THR A 13 15.29 0.95 -18.28
N MET A 14 15.50 1.83 -19.26
CA MET A 14 14.43 2.29 -20.16
C MET A 14 14.13 1.23 -21.23
N GLU A 15 12.90 0.74 -21.24
CA GLU A 15 12.38 -0.18 -22.27
C GLU A 15 11.52 0.55 -23.30
N GLU A 16 10.80 1.59 -22.87
CA GLU A 16 9.94 2.43 -23.71
C GLU A 16 10.04 3.91 -23.27
N GLY A 17 9.80 4.84 -24.20
CA GLY A 17 9.70 6.28 -23.93
C GLY A 17 8.42 6.86 -24.47
N ARG A 18 7.81 7.79 -23.73
CA ARG A 18 6.64 8.54 -24.17
C ARG A 18 7.06 9.93 -24.61
N LEU A 19 6.72 10.29 -25.83
CA LEU A 19 7.00 11.61 -26.37
C LEU A 19 6.00 12.63 -25.78
N VAL A 20 6.50 13.63 -25.06
CA VAL A 20 5.67 14.65 -24.39
C VAL A 20 5.39 15.80 -25.30
N ALA A 21 6.43 16.39 -25.88
CA ALA A 21 6.30 17.54 -26.74
C ALA A 21 7.44 17.61 -27.76
N TRP A 22 7.14 18.09 -28.98
CA TRP A 22 8.14 18.42 -29.98
C TRP A 22 8.64 19.86 -29.80
N LYS A 23 9.95 20.06 -29.80
CA LYS A 23 10.59 21.40 -29.78
C LYS A 23 10.85 21.91 -31.17
N LYS A 24 10.88 21.01 -32.16
CA LYS A 24 11.12 21.32 -33.59
C LYS A 24 9.96 20.82 -34.43
N ARG A 25 9.66 21.56 -35.50
CA ARG A 25 8.61 21.22 -36.47
C ARG A 25 9.19 20.62 -37.74
N GLU A 26 8.36 19.87 -38.46
CA GLU A 26 8.76 19.38 -39.80
C GLU A 26 9.16 20.54 -40.71
N GLY A 27 10.31 20.39 -41.38
CA GLY A 27 10.92 21.40 -42.25
C GLY A 27 11.92 22.33 -41.57
N GLU A 28 12.08 22.29 -40.24
CA GLU A 28 13.08 23.09 -39.51
C GLU A 28 14.50 22.47 -39.61
N ALA A 29 15.49 23.35 -39.69
CA ALA A 29 16.88 22.96 -39.64
C ALA A 29 17.29 22.55 -38.22
N VAL A 30 18.04 21.48 -38.10
CA VAL A 30 18.48 20.86 -36.85
C VAL A 30 19.99 20.66 -36.89
N LYS A 31 20.64 20.99 -35.76
CA LYS A 31 22.08 20.78 -35.57
C LYS A 31 22.35 19.61 -34.64
N ASN A 32 23.51 19.01 -34.80
CA ASN A 32 23.98 17.96 -33.91
C ASN A 32 24.00 18.46 -32.44
N GLY A 33 23.37 17.70 -31.51
CA GLY A 33 23.20 18.07 -30.10
C GLY A 33 22.02 18.98 -29.81
N GLU A 34 21.22 19.38 -30.80
CA GLU A 34 20.04 20.21 -30.58
C GLU A 34 18.83 19.37 -30.15
N THR A 35 18.08 19.86 -29.15
CA THR A 35 16.90 19.19 -28.62
C THR A 35 15.78 19.15 -29.66
N LEU A 36 15.33 17.95 -30.01
CA LEU A 36 14.22 17.70 -30.93
C LEU A 36 12.89 17.61 -30.22
N ALA A 37 12.88 16.88 -29.12
CA ALA A 37 11.65 16.58 -28.37
C ALA A 37 11.95 16.29 -26.91
N GLU A 38 10.92 16.42 -26.08
CA GLU A 38 10.91 15.96 -24.68
C GLU A 38 10.28 14.57 -24.59
N VAL A 39 10.99 13.65 -23.93
CA VAL A 39 10.59 12.26 -23.75
C VAL A 39 10.43 11.99 -22.26
N GLU A 40 9.27 11.55 -21.85
CA GLU A 40 9.00 11.05 -20.51
C GLU A 40 9.48 9.60 -20.40
N THR A 41 10.38 9.36 -19.47
CA THR A 41 10.87 8.03 -19.11
C THR A 41 10.23 7.56 -17.79
N ASP A 42 10.57 6.37 -17.35
CA ASP A 42 10.12 5.82 -16.06
C ASP A 42 10.62 6.64 -14.84
N LYS A 43 11.54 7.58 -15.03
CA LYS A 43 12.20 8.33 -13.94
C LYS A 43 12.14 9.84 -14.06
N ALA A 44 12.19 10.37 -15.29
CA ALA A 44 12.22 11.81 -15.53
C ALA A 44 11.81 12.14 -16.97
N VAL A 45 11.51 13.42 -17.21
CA VAL A 45 11.44 13.95 -18.57
C VAL A 45 12.86 14.26 -19.05
N MET A 46 13.26 13.69 -20.15
CA MET A 46 14.61 13.83 -20.75
C MET A 46 14.48 14.36 -22.18
N GLU A 47 15.55 14.99 -22.65
CA GLU A 47 15.60 15.58 -23.98
C GLU A 47 16.13 14.57 -25.00
N LEU A 48 15.39 14.40 -26.10
CA LEU A 48 15.86 13.67 -27.28
C LEU A 48 16.59 14.64 -28.19
N VAL A 49 17.87 14.42 -28.38
CA VAL A 49 18.76 15.31 -29.19
C VAL A 49 19.04 14.74 -30.56
N ALA A 50 19.28 15.63 -31.53
CA ALA A 50 19.75 15.25 -32.87
C ALA A 50 21.20 14.78 -32.83
N ARG A 51 21.54 13.74 -33.60
CA ARG A 51 22.92 13.24 -33.75
C ARG A 51 23.65 13.74 -34.99
N GLU A 52 22.92 14.34 -35.89
CA GLU A 52 23.47 14.84 -37.16
C GLU A 52 22.81 16.17 -37.54
N ASP A 53 23.52 16.95 -38.35
CA ASP A 53 23.02 18.20 -38.94
C ASP A 53 22.10 17.87 -40.11
N GLY A 54 20.96 18.55 -40.21
CA GLY A 54 20.02 18.37 -41.31
C GLY A 54 18.74 19.14 -41.16
N VAL A 55 17.70 18.71 -41.86
CA VAL A 55 16.34 19.22 -41.73
C VAL A 55 15.43 18.11 -41.20
N LEU A 56 14.57 18.40 -40.23
CA LEU A 56 13.57 17.46 -39.73
C LEU A 56 12.52 17.20 -40.83
N ARG A 57 12.71 16.09 -41.56
CA ARG A 57 11.92 15.79 -42.77
C ARG A 57 10.54 15.27 -42.45
N LYS A 58 10.42 14.41 -41.46
CA LYS A 58 9.16 13.81 -41.06
C LYS A 58 9.17 13.41 -39.58
N VAL A 59 8.09 13.79 -38.91
CA VAL A 59 7.75 13.29 -37.59
C VAL A 59 6.89 12.04 -37.78
N VAL A 60 7.38 10.90 -37.30
CA VAL A 60 6.67 9.63 -37.42
C VAL A 60 5.80 9.39 -36.20
N LEU A 61 6.24 9.90 -35.03
CA LEU A 61 5.58 9.70 -33.76
C LEU A 61 4.88 10.97 -33.29
N PRO A 62 3.54 11.01 -33.20
CA PRO A 62 2.83 12.17 -32.68
C PRO A 62 3.04 12.34 -31.16
N GLU A 63 2.84 13.58 -30.67
CA GLU A 63 2.88 13.87 -29.24
C GLU A 63 1.92 12.97 -28.43
N GLY A 64 2.35 12.55 -27.25
CA GLY A 64 1.60 11.65 -26.38
C GLY A 64 1.77 10.16 -26.68
N SER A 65 2.47 9.79 -27.76
CA SER A 65 2.68 8.39 -28.13
C SER A 65 3.85 7.76 -27.39
N THR A 66 3.74 6.46 -27.11
CA THR A 66 4.80 5.65 -26.49
C THR A 66 5.43 4.74 -27.54
N VAL A 67 6.77 4.65 -27.53
CA VAL A 67 7.53 3.79 -28.43
C VAL A 67 8.65 3.07 -27.67
N PRO A 68 8.92 1.79 -27.98
CA PRO A 68 10.03 1.06 -27.35
C PRO A 68 11.38 1.63 -27.79
N VAL A 69 12.41 1.40 -26.98
CA VAL A 69 13.80 1.74 -27.32
C VAL A 69 14.18 1.09 -28.65
N GLY A 70 14.80 1.86 -29.55
CA GLY A 70 15.12 1.46 -30.94
C GLY A 70 13.97 1.72 -31.93
N GLY A 71 12.78 2.12 -31.48
CA GLY A 71 11.66 2.46 -32.36
C GLY A 71 11.87 3.79 -33.10
N LEU A 72 11.38 3.89 -34.33
CA LEU A 72 11.53 5.07 -35.19
C LEU A 72 10.67 6.22 -34.67
N VAL A 73 11.29 7.38 -34.41
CA VAL A 73 10.64 8.61 -33.89
C VAL A 73 10.49 9.64 -34.98
N ALA A 74 11.56 9.92 -35.71
CA ALA A 74 11.60 10.92 -36.76
C ALA A 74 12.69 10.62 -37.82
N ILE A 75 12.68 11.39 -38.89
CA ILE A 75 13.69 11.30 -39.96
C ILE A 75 14.29 12.70 -40.20
N VAL A 76 15.63 12.79 -40.10
CA VAL A 76 16.42 13.97 -40.42
C VAL A 76 17.20 13.70 -41.67
N GLY A 77 17.30 14.67 -42.59
CA GLY A 77 18.05 14.53 -43.82
C GLY A 77 18.16 15.82 -44.61
N SER A 78 18.70 15.76 -45.82
CA SER A 78 18.79 16.88 -46.72
C SER A 78 17.43 17.27 -47.29
N LYS A 79 17.24 18.56 -47.69
CA LYS A 79 15.94 19.12 -48.09
C LYS A 79 15.29 18.42 -49.29
N ASP A 80 16.10 17.80 -50.18
CA ASP A 80 15.63 17.20 -51.45
C ASP A 80 15.77 15.66 -51.49
N GLU A 81 16.05 15.02 -50.38
CA GLU A 81 16.30 13.58 -50.31
C GLU A 81 15.00 12.76 -50.23
N ASP A 82 14.93 11.67 -51.01
CA ASP A 82 13.77 10.75 -50.98
C ASP A 82 13.80 9.88 -49.74
N ILE A 83 12.80 10.08 -48.86
CA ILE A 83 12.63 9.36 -47.58
C ILE A 83 11.64 8.22 -47.68
N SER A 84 11.04 7.96 -48.87
CA SER A 84 9.95 6.98 -49.06
C SER A 84 10.33 5.57 -48.59
N ARG A 85 11.60 5.19 -48.72
CA ARG A 85 12.14 3.88 -48.29
C ARG A 85 12.36 3.77 -46.77
N LEU A 86 12.39 4.90 -46.05
CA LEU A 86 12.64 4.96 -44.59
C LEU A 86 11.36 5.05 -43.76
N VAL A 87 10.24 5.43 -44.40
CA VAL A 87 8.93 5.61 -43.80
C VAL A 87 8.10 4.31 -43.79
N GLY A 88 8.50 3.28 -44.54
CA GLY A 88 7.75 2.04 -44.66
C GLY A 88 8.10 1.03 -43.55
N VAL A 89 7.35 0.95 -42.50
CA VAL A 89 6.59 -0.15 -41.89
C VAL A 89 6.01 0.35 -40.54
N PRO A 90 4.71 0.47 -40.34
CA PRO A 90 4.15 0.55 -38.98
C PRO A 90 4.42 -0.82 -38.32
N ALA A 91 5.02 -0.83 -37.15
CA ALA A 91 5.17 -2.03 -36.33
C ALA A 91 3.77 -2.55 -35.96
N SER A 92 3.27 -3.47 -36.77
CA SER A 92 2.11 -4.29 -36.48
C SER A 92 2.43 -5.15 -35.26
N ALA A 93 1.54 -5.11 -34.27
CA ALA A 93 1.57 -5.94 -33.10
C ALA A 93 1.84 -7.42 -33.48
N ALA A 94 2.86 -8.00 -32.92
CA ALA A 94 3.12 -9.43 -33.03
C ALA A 94 1.99 -10.21 -32.33
N PRO A 95 1.41 -11.26 -32.96
CA PRO A 95 0.44 -12.13 -32.31
C PRO A 95 1.17 -13.00 -31.26
N PRO A 96 0.45 -13.43 -30.21
CA PRO A 96 1.04 -14.27 -29.17
C PRO A 96 1.50 -15.62 -29.76
N PRO A 97 2.55 -16.25 -29.24
CA PRO A 97 3.06 -17.51 -29.74
C PRO A 97 2.03 -18.62 -29.49
N GLN A 98 1.55 -19.22 -30.59
CA GLN A 98 0.75 -20.44 -30.55
C GLN A 98 1.64 -21.62 -30.16
N GLY A 99 1.20 -22.35 -29.14
CA GLY A 99 1.87 -23.54 -28.65
C GLY A 99 1.99 -24.61 -29.73
N VAL A 100 3.22 -25.04 -29.98
CA VAL A 100 3.52 -26.22 -30.80
C VAL A 100 3.34 -27.46 -29.93
N GLY A 101 2.28 -28.22 -30.14
CA GLY A 101 2.06 -29.53 -29.55
C GLY A 101 3.07 -30.54 -30.09
N GLY A 102 4.03 -30.90 -29.27
CA GLY A 102 4.90 -32.08 -29.52
C GLY A 102 4.43 -33.26 -28.69
N ARG A 103 3.81 -34.24 -29.34
CA ARG A 103 3.56 -35.58 -28.80
C ARG A 103 4.90 -36.24 -28.50
N VAL A 104 5.09 -36.73 -27.30
CA VAL A 104 6.04 -37.84 -27.04
C VAL A 104 5.32 -38.91 -26.20
N SER A 105 5.37 -40.10 -26.75
CA SER A 105 4.77 -41.33 -26.24
C SER A 105 5.45 -41.85 -24.98
N GLY A 106 4.63 -42.34 -24.09
CA GLY A 106 4.71 -43.53 -23.26
C GLY A 106 6.03 -43.89 -22.51
N VAL A 107 5.97 -43.86 -21.17
CA VAL A 107 6.57 -44.93 -20.35
C VAL A 107 5.75 -45.10 -19.07
N ALA A 108 5.57 -46.36 -18.73
CA ALA A 108 4.74 -47.02 -17.76
C ALA A 108 4.75 -46.52 -16.32
N THR A 109 3.58 -46.59 -15.70
CA THR A 109 3.31 -46.51 -14.26
C THR A 109 3.77 -47.82 -13.55
N PRO A 110 4.31 -47.75 -12.36
CA PRO A 110 4.14 -48.83 -11.38
C PRO A 110 3.21 -48.42 -10.22
N ALA A 111 2.53 -49.45 -9.77
CA ALA A 111 1.38 -49.56 -8.93
C ALA A 111 1.45 -48.90 -7.54
N ALA A 112 0.28 -48.59 -7.06
CA ALA A 112 -0.09 -48.14 -5.73
C ALA A 112 0.37 -49.06 -4.60
N THR A 113 0.86 -48.42 -3.51
CA THR A 113 0.93 -49.07 -2.19
C THR A 113 -0.01 -48.34 -1.25
N ALA A 114 -0.82 -49.13 -0.56
CA ALA A 114 -1.96 -48.75 0.26
C ALA A 114 -1.60 -47.93 1.51
N THR A 115 -2.40 -46.92 1.77
CA THR A 115 -2.48 -46.19 3.04
C THR A 115 -3.33 -46.96 4.06
N PRO A 116 -2.95 -47.06 5.34
CA PRO A 116 -3.84 -47.61 6.36
C PRO A 116 -4.83 -46.52 6.84
N LYS A 117 -6.09 -46.92 6.78
CA LYS A 117 -7.27 -46.21 7.28
C LYS A 117 -7.26 -46.19 8.82
N VAL A 118 -7.10 -45.03 9.42
CA VAL A 118 -7.33 -44.84 10.87
C VAL A 118 -8.79 -44.55 11.08
N ALA A 119 -9.45 -45.36 11.90
CA ALA A 119 -10.85 -45.26 12.25
C ALA A 119 -11.11 -44.04 13.16
N ALA A 120 -12.02 -43.17 12.77
CA ALA A 120 -12.55 -42.09 13.60
C ALA A 120 -13.60 -42.65 14.55
N THR A 121 -13.35 -42.55 15.84
CA THR A 121 -14.30 -42.90 16.92
C THR A 121 -15.32 -41.78 17.03
N ALA A 122 -16.58 -42.08 16.79
CA ALA A 122 -17.72 -41.18 16.94
C ALA A 122 -18.04 -40.95 18.42
N VAL A 123 -18.14 -39.70 18.83
CA VAL A 123 -18.68 -39.25 20.11
C VAL A 123 -20.18 -39.06 19.94
N PRO A 124 -21.04 -39.62 20.80
CA PRO A 124 -22.50 -39.53 20.64
C PRO A 124 -23.03 -38.15 21.06
N ALA A 125 -23.93 -37.60 20.24
CA ALA A 125 -24.68 -36.39 20.51
C ALA A 125 -25.74 -36.63 21.59
N PRO A 126 -26.04 -35.66 22.48
CA PRO A 126 -27.12 -35.81 23.49
C PRO A 126 -28.49 -35.68 22.84
N GLN A 127 -29.34 -36.66 23.11
CA GLN A 127 -30.74 -36.72 22.73
C GLN A 127 -31.54 -35.61 23.37
N ALA A 128 -32.25 -34.82 22.56
CA ALA A 128 -33.25 -33.85 23.01
C ALA A 128 -34.51 -34.59 23.45
N ALA A 129 -34.88 -34.37 24.70
CA ALA A 129 -36.14 -34.87 25.27
C ALA A 129 -37.33 -34.14 24.63
N LEU A 130 -38.29 -34.93 24.14
CA LEU A 130 -39.61 -34.52 23.70
C LEU A 130 -40.45 -34.10 24.91
N LEU A 131 -40.80 -32.84 25.02
CA LEU A 131 -41.85 -32.38 25.93
C LEU A 131 -43.07 -31.90 25.14
N HIS A 132 -44.20 -32.43 25.56
CA HIS A 132 -45.54 -32.36 25.00
C HIS A 132 -46.05 -30.96 24.67
N ALA A 133 -46.75 -30.86 23.55
CA ALA A 133 -47.49 -29.71 23.08
C ALA A 133 -48.85 -29.61 23.83
N THR A 134 -49.14 -28.42 24.40
CA THR A 134 -50.50 -27.98 24.77
C THR A 134 -50.98 -26.98 23.69
N PRO A 135 -52.22 -27.07 23.20
CA PRO A 135 -52.72 -26.18 22.15
C PRO A 135 -53.29 -24.89 22.74
N GLY A 136 -52.88 -23.76 22.16
CA GLY A 136 -53.58 -22.49 22.37
C GLY A 136 -52.71 -21.25 22.65
N SER A 137 -51.84 -20.86 21.74
CA SER A 137 -51.50 -19.48 21.49
C SER A 137 -50.72 -19.41 20.16
N SER A 138 -51.13 -18.55 19.26
CA SER A 138 -50.43 -18.30 17.99
C SER A 138 -49.07 -17.75 18.28
N ARG A 139 -48.05 -18.60 18.42
CA ARG A 139 -46.67 -18.19 18.64
C ARG A 139 -46.15 -17.50 17.37
N VAL A 140 -46.00 -16.20 17.46
CA VAL A 140 -45.31 -15.39 16.41
C VAL A 140 -43.91 -15.94 16.18
N ARG A 141 -43.57 -16.31 14.95
CA ARG A 141 -42.24 -16.78 14.59
C ARG A 141 -41.29 -15.58 14.62
N SER A 142 -40.39 -15.54 15.59
CA SER A 142 -39.39 -14.47 15.72
C SER A 142 -37.97 -15.02 15.91
N SER A 143 -36.96 -14.28 15.50
CA SER A 143 -35.58 -14.64 15.77
C SER A 143 -35.25 -14.41 17.27
N PRO A 144 -34.26 -15.13 17.84
CA PRO A 144 -33.87 -14.94 19.25
C PRO A 144 -33.46 -13.48 19.55
N LEU A 145 -32.77 -12.83 18.60
CA LEU A 145 -32.35 -11.44 18.74
C LEU A 145 -33.50 -10.46 18.64
N ALA A 146 -34.48 -10.68 17.73
CA ALA A 146 -35.69 -9.87 17.64
C ALA A 146 -36.52 -9.94 18.91
N ARG A 147 -36.60 -11.12 19.54
CA ARG A 147 -37.36 -11.33 20.80
C ARG A 147 -36.72 -10.56 21.96
N ARG A 148 -35.38 -10.59 22.08
CA ARG A 148 -34.67 -9.85 23.12
C ARG A 148 -34.85 -8.34 22.94
N LEU A 149 -34.67 -7.83 21.71
CA LEU A 149 -34.78 -6.42 21.38
C LEU A 149 -36.22 -5.89 21.56
N ALA A 150 -37.24 -6.69 21.25
CA ALA A 150 -38.62 -6.34 21.48
C ALA A 150 -38.97 -6.27 22.99
N ALA A 151 -38.43 -7.19 23.81
CA ALA A 151 -38.58 -7.17 25.27
C ALA A 151 -37.88 -5.93 25.87
N GLU A 152 -36.67 -5.59 25.42
CA GLU A 152 -35.97 -4.39 25.90
C GLU A 152 -36.68 -3.08 25.56
N ARG A 153 -37.43 -3.05 24.44
CA ARG A 153 -38.16 -1.85 23.98
C ARG A 153 -39.67 -1.86 24.32
N GLY A 154 -40.15 -2.85 25.01
CA GLY A 154 -41.58 -2.97 25.39
C GLY A 154 -42.51 -3.14 24.18
N LEU A 155 -42.05 -3.72 23.08
CA LEU A 155 -42.82 -3.89 21.84
C LEU A 155 -43.43 -5.29 21.78
N ASP A 156 -44.74 -5.37 21.46
CA ASP A 156 -45.41 -6.65 21.28
C ASP A 156 -45.11 -7.23 19.89
N LEU A 157 -44.47 -8.40 19.88
CA LEU A 157 -44.11 -9.11 18.64
C LEU A 157 -45.32 -9.56 17.82
N ALA A 158 -46.52 -9.66 18.45
CA ALA A 158 -47.74 -10.03 17.74
C ALA A 158 -48.26 -8.93 16.79
N LEU A 159 -47.88 -7.69 17.04
CA LEU A 159 -48.25 -6.53 16.23
C LEU A 159 -47.29 -6.22 15.11
N LEU A 160 -46.19 -6.98 15.01
CA LEU A 160 -45.13 -6.74 14.01
C LEU A 160 -45.25 -7.71 12.84
N THR A 161 -45.25 -7.14 11.62
CA THR A 161 -45.18 -7.92 10.40
C THR A 161 -43.74 -8.37 10.14
N GLY A 162 -43.47 -9.68 10.17
CA GLY A 162 -42.12 -10.22 9.95
C GLY A 162 -41.73 -10.21 8.48
N THR A 163 -40.55 -9.61 8.12
CA THR A 163 -40.00 -9.58 6.78
C THR A 163 -38.95 -10.69 6.51
N GLY A 164 -38.68 -11.55 7.51
CA GLY A 164 -37.74 -12.67 7.36
C GLY A 164 -38.34 -13.89 6.67
N PRO A 165 -37.52 -14.93 6.38
CA PRO A 165 -37.97 -16.18 5.74
C PRO A 165 -39.14 -16.82 6.45
N ALA A 166 -40.17 -17.20 5.69
CA ALA A 166 -41.45 -17.75 6.19
C ALA A 166 -42.20 -16.84 7.19
N GLY A 167 -42.16 -15.50 6.99
CA GLY A 167 -42.89 -14.54 7.79
C GLY A 167 -42.31 -14.35 9.21
N ARG A 168 -41.04 -14.65 9.44
CA ARG A 168 -40.38 -14.54 10.73
C ARG A 168 -40.05 -13.09 11.04
N VAL A 169 -40.38 -12.60 12.24
CA VAL A 169 -39.96 -11.28 12.73
C VAL A 169 -38.44 -11.29 12.98
N VAL A 170 -37.69 -10.40 12.29
CA VAL A 170 -36.26 -10.23 12.43
C VAL A 170 -35.92 -8.91 13.11
N ARG A 171 -34.67 -8.73 13.53
CA ARG A 171 -34.17 -7.53 14.23
C ARG A 171 -34.60 -6.21 13.56
N ARG A 172 -34.49 -6.12 12.25
CA ARG A 172 -34.83 -4.93 11.46
C ARG A 172 -36.30 -4.50 11.62
N ASP A 173 -37.23 -5.46 11.79
CA ASP A 173 -38.64 -5.18 11.92
C ASP A 173 -38.94 -4.52 13.29
N VAL A 174 -38.25 -4.97 14.35
CA VAL A 174 -38.35 -4.40 15.70
C VAL A 174 -37.71 -3.00 15.76
N GLU A 175 -36.61 -2.78 15.07
CA GLU A 175 -35.94 -1.46 14.96
C GLU A 175 -36.81 -0.44 14.23
N ALA A 176 -37.45 -0.84 13.12
CA ALA A 176 -38.39 -0.01 12.37
C ALA A 176 -39.63 0.39 13.16
N ALA A 177 -40.21 -0.57 13.90
CA ALA A 177 -41.38 -0.30 14.77
C ALA A 177 -41.01 0.62 15.95
N GLY A 178 -39.84 0.47 16.53
CA GLY A 178 -39.34 1.34 17.60
C GLY A 178 -39.15 2.80 17.14
N ALA A 179 -38.70 2.99 15.87
CA ALA A 179 -38.58 4.31 15.29
C ALA A 179 -39.93 5.02 15.02
N MET A 180 -40.98 4.26 14.67
CA MET A 180 -42.32 4.79 14.50
C MET A 180 -42.98 5.13 15.86
N ALA A 181 -42.76 4.34 16.91
CA ALA A 181 -43.29 4.61 18.25
C ALA A 181 -42.68 5.86 18.91
N ALA A 182 -41.40 6.17 18.57
CA ALA A 182 -40.73 7.38 19.04
C ALA A 182 -41.24 8.66 18.36
N GLY A 183 -41.82 8.56 17.15
CA GLY A 183 -42.33 9.69 16.37
C GLY A 183 -43.74 10.20 16.80
N THR A 184 -44.53 9.42 17.57
CA THR A 184 -45.90 9.77 17.98
C THR A 184 -46.02 10.30 19.40
N ALA A 185 -44.93 10.32 20.19
CA ALA A 185 -44.92 10.79 21.59
C ALA A 185 -44.55 12.28 21.77
N ALA A 186 -44.37 13.05 20.70
CA ALA A 186 -43.93 14.45 20.78
C ALA A 186 -45.05 15.47 20.50
N GLN A 187 -46.22 15.33 21.13
CA GLN A 187 -47.18 16.43 21.26
C GLN A 187 -47.80 16.45 22.63
N GLY A 188 -47.40 17.42 23.46
CA GLY A 188 -48.09 17.90 24.65
C GLY A 188 -47.35 17.68 25.95
N HIS A 189 -46.63 18.66 26.47
CA HIS A 189 -46.82 19.42 27.70
C HIS A 189 -45.61 20.31 27.95
N GLY A 190 -45.83 21.61 28.10
CA GLY A 190 -44.84 22.62 28.37
C GLY A 190 -44.30 22.55 29.81
N GLY A 191 -43.07 22.92 30.00
CA GLY A 191 -42.42 23.12 31.30
C GLY A 191 -40.93 23.31 31.24
N ALA A 192 -40.51 24.57 31.38
CA ALA A 192 -39.26 25.08 31.96
C ALA A 192 -37.89 24.52 31.46
N GLY A 193 -37.21 25.40 30.80
CA GLY A 193 -35.84 25.47 30.37
C GLY A 193 -34.72 24.74 31.13
N LEU A 194 -33.97 23.96 30.35
CA LEU A 194 -32.55 23.81 30.50
C LEU A 194 -31.94 23.95 29.08
N ALA A 195 -31.08 24.93 28.94
CA ALA A 195 -30.43 25.21 27.68
C ALA A 195 -29.58 24.00 27.24
N ALA A 196 -30.05 23.29 26.20
CA ALA A 196 -29.26 22.30 25.49
C ALA A 196 -28.17 23.06 24.70
N ALA A 197 -26.92 22.87 25.08
CA ALA A 197 -25.79 23.32 24.29
C ALA A 197 -25.91 22.71 22.86
N ALA A 198 -26.10 23.57 21.87
CA ALA A 198 -26.15 23.20 20.47
C ALA A 198 -24.83 22.51 20.09
N LEU A 199 -24.92 21.25 19.68
CA LEU A 199 -23.83 20.58 18.96
C LEU A 199 -23.49 21.40 17.74
N PRO A 200 -22.21 21.66 17.45
CA PRO A 200 -21.82 22.42 16.27
C PRO A 200 -22.40 21.74 15.03
N ALA A 201 -23.08 22.52 14.19
CA ALA A 201 -23.64 22.07 12.93
C ALA A 201 -22.52 21.40 12.11
N ARG A 202 -22.76 20.12 11.77
CA ARG A 202 -21.85 19.35 10.90
C ARG A 202 -21.66 20.16 9.62
N ALA A 203 -20.40 20.54 9.33
CA ALA A 203 -20.05 21.20 8.09
C ALA A 203 -20.61 20.41 6.89
N PRO A 204 -21.11 21.08 5.84
CA PRO A 204 -21.62 20.39 4.67
C PRO A 204 -20.54 19.45 4.14
N ALA A 205 -20.89 18.17 4.01
CA ALA A 205 -20.00 17.16 3.43
C ALA A 205 -19.54 17.67 2.05
N ALA A 206 -18.24 17.64 1.82
CA ALA A 206 -17.68 17.94 0.50
C ALA A 206 -18.42 17.11 -0.57
N PRO A 207 -18.74 17.67 -1.74
CA PRO A 207 -19.45 16.94 -2.78
C PRO A 207 -18.64 15.68 -3.13
N VAL A 208 -19.27 14.53 -2.94
CA VAL A 208 -18.72 13.24 -3.37
C VAL A 208 -18.59 13.31 -4.90
N PRO A 209 -17.41 13.04 -5.48
CA PRO A 209 -17.27 12.99 -6.93
C PRO A 209 -18.30 12.00 -7.49
N GLN A 210 -19.25 12.52 -8.29
CA GLN A 210 -20.19 11.65 -8.98
C GLN A 210 -19.46 10.98 -10.13
N LEU A 211 -19.20 9.69 -9.99
CA LEU A 211 -18.73 8.87 -11.11
C LEU A 211 -19.86 8.80 -12.16
N PRO A 212 -19.54 8.89 -13.45
CA PRO A 212 -20.52 8.69 -14.51
C PRO A 212 -21.17 7.32 -14.36
N ALA A 213 -22.45 7.21 -14.74
CA ALA A 213 -23.16 5.94 -14.71
C ALA A 213 -22.47 4.95 -15.67
N GLY A 214 -21.93 3.84 -15.11
CA GLY A 214 -21.15 2.84 -15.84
C GLY A 214 -19.72 2.74 -15.32
N PHE A 215 -18.80 2.45 -16.21
CA PHE A 215 -17.35 2.35 -15.92
C PHE A 215 -16.60 3.45 -16.68
N GLN A 216 -15.44 3.83 -16.16
CA GLN A 216 -14.52 4.75 -16.81
C GLN A 216 -13.14 4.10 -16.85
N ASP A 217 -12.62 3.87 -18.04
CA ASP A 217 -11.24 3.41 -18.24
C ASP A 217 -10.29 4.61 -18.16
N VAL A 218 -9.33 4.53 -17.26
CA VAL A 218 -8.29 5.55 -17.08
C VAL A 218 -6.94 4.95 -17.43
N PRO A 219 -6.19 5.51 -18.39
CA PRO A 219 -4.85 5.05 -18.72
C PRO A 219 -3.92 5.11 -17.51
N LEU A 220 -3.09 4.08 -17.33
CA LEU A 220 -2.10 4.07 -16.26
C LEU A 220 -1.00 5.09 -16.54
N SER A 221 -0.64 5.90 -15.53
CA SER A 221 0.55 6.73 -15.58
C SER A 221 1.82 5.85 -15.60
N THR A 222 2.93 6.39 -16.10
CA THR A 222 4.23 5.70 -16.12
C THR A 222 4.65 5.26 -14.72
N MET A 223 4.45 6.12 -13.70
CA MET A 223 4.69 5.77 -12.30
C MET A 223 3.84 4.57 -11.87
N ARG A 224 2.54 4.55 -12.19
CA ARG A 224 1.63 3.45 -11.81
C ARG A 224 2.02 2.13 -12.48
N LYS A 225 2.46 2.16 -13.75
CA LYS A 225 2.97 0.97 -14.45
C LYS A 225 4.23 0.43 -13.77
N THR A 226 5.18 1.30 -13.42
CA THR A 226 6.41 0.92 -12.70
C THR A 226 6.13 0.32 -11.33
N ILE A 227 5.21 0.93 -10.55
CA ILE A 227 4.77 0.40 -9.26
C ILE A 227 4.15 -1.00 -9.43
N ALA A 228 3.23 -1.17 -10.39
CA ALA A 228 2.58 -2.45 -10.64
C ALA A 228 3.59 -3.55 -10.98
N ARG A 229 4.56 -3.27 -11.86
CA ARG A 229 5.64 -4.21 -12.20
C ARG A 229 6.45 -4.59 -10.96
N ARG A 230 6.98 -3.63 -10.21
CA ARG A 230 7.81 -3.88 -9.02
C ARG A 230 7.09 -4.64 -7.92
N LEU A 231 5.81 -4.33 -7.68
CA LEU A 231 5.02 -5.07 -6.69
C LEU A 231 4.74 -6.50 -7.13
N SER A 232 4.52 -6.74 -8.43
CA SER A 232 4.38 -8.09 -8.97
C SER A 232 5.68 -8.90 -8.88
N GLU A 233 6.83 -8.27 -9.11
CA GLU A 233 8.17 -8.86 -8.92
C GLU A 233 8.45 -9.20 -7.45
N SER A 234 7.81 -8.52 -6.51
CA SER A 234 7.93 -8.81 -5.08
C SER A 234 7.01 -9.95 -4.63
N LEU A 235 5.69 -9.79 -4.76
CA LEU A 235 4.73 -10.75 -4.19
C LEU A 235 4.73 -12.14 -4.86
N GLY A 236 5.15 -12.24 -6.12
CA GLY A 236 5.26 -13.53 -6.80
C GLY A 236 6.45 -14.37 -6.33
N PRO A 237 7.69 -13.92 -6.58
CA PRO A 237 8.88 -14.72 -6.34
C PRO A 237 9.43 -14.64 -4.90
N VAL A 238 9.10 -13.62 -4.10
CA VAL A 238 9.60 -13.47 -2.73
C VAL A 238 8.70 -14.20 -1.74
N PRO A 239 9.17 -15.26 -1.06
CA PRO A 239 8.40 -15.96 -0.05
C PRO A 239 8.27 -15.10 1.22
N HIS A 240 7.21 -14.29 1.27
CA HIS A 240 6.93 -13.43 2.42
C HIS A 240 6.45 -14.25 3.61
N PHE A 241 6.98 -13.93 4.80
CA PHE A 241 6.34 -14.29 6.07
C PHE A 241 6.27 -13.06 6.98
N PHE A 242 5.38 -13.10 7.96
CA PHE A 242 5.00 -11.92 8.71
C PHE A 242 5.17 -12.16 10.20
N LEU A 243 5.78 -11.19 10.89
CA LEU A 243 5.93 -11.19 12.34
C LEU A 243 5.27 -9.96 12.93
N THR A 244 4.27 -10.13 13.77
CA THR A 244 3.56 -9.02 14.42
C THR A 244 3.87 -8.99 15.90
N THR A 245 4.11 -7.79 16.45
CA THR A 245 4.25 -7.55 17.87
C THR A 245 3.52 -6.28 18.29
N GLU A 246 3.11 -6.24 19.55
CA GLU A 246 2.53 -5.06 20.18
C GLU A 246 3.58 -4.40 21.08
N ILE A 247 3.68 -3.08 20.99
CA ILE A 247 4.68 -2.24 21.67
C ILE A 247 3.95 -1.25 22.57
N GLU A 248 4.33 -1.15 23.84
CA GLU A 248 3.84 -0.11 24.75
C GLU A 248 4.54 1.23 24.45
N MET A 249 3.76 2.27 24.19
CA MET A 249 4.28 3.56 23.72
C MET A 249 4.24 4.66 24.77
N GLU A 250 3.94 4.35 26.05
CA GLU A 250 3.82 5.38 27.09
C GLU A 250 5.11 6.18 27.27
N ARG A 251 6.25 5.50 27.45
CA ARG A 251 7.55 6.18 27.62
C ARG A 251 8.01 6.91 26.37
N ALA A 252 7.73 6.35 25.17
CA ALA A 252 8.02 7.04 23.92
C ALA A 252 7.13 8.29 23.75
N TRP A 253 5.88 8.21 24.24
CA TRP A 253 4.97 9.34 24.25
C TRP A 253 5.48 10.47 25.16
N GLU A 254 5.85 10.14 26.40
CA GLU A 254 6.42 11.08 27.37
C GLU A 254 7.74 11.69 26.86
N ALA A 255 8.65 10.86 26.34
CA ALA A 255 9.91 11.32 25.76
C ALA A 255 9.69 12.34 24.64
N ARG A 256 8.73 12.06 23.74
CA ARG A 256 8.38 13.02 22.68
C ARG A 256 7.79 14.32 23.22
N GLN A 257 6.96 14.26 24.27
CA GLN A 257 6.42 15.47 24.91
C GLN A 257 7.55 16.31 25.52
N HIS A 258 8.48 15.67 26.23
CA HIS A 258 9.64 16.37 26.81
C HIS A 258 10.51 17.01 25.71
N LEU A 259 10.79 16.30 24.60
CA LEU A 259 11.53 16.85 23.47
C LEU A 259 10.82 18.07 22.86
N ALA A 260 9.49 18.04 22.74
CA ALA A 260 8.71 19.17 22.25
C ALA A 260 8.75 20.39 23.19
N GLY A 261 8.89 20.16 24.51
CA GLY A 261 9.02 21.21 25.52
C GLY A 261 10.37 21.91 25.56
N LEU A 262 11.41 21.37 24.91
CA LEU A 262 12.75 21.97 24.87
C LEU A 262 12.85 23.17 23.92
N GLY A 263 11.75 23.63 23.33
CA GLY A 263 11.70 24.87 22.52
C GLY A 263 12.44 24.81 21.21
N ASP A 264 12.71 23.61 20.69
CA ASP A 264 13.45 23.42 19.45
C ASP A 264 12.57 23.65 18.21
N ALA A 265 13.13 24.26 17.17
CA ALA A 265 12.46 24.47 15.90
C ALA A 265 12.11 23.16 15.17
N THR A 266 12.78 22.06 15.48
CA THR A 266 12.56 20.76 14.85
C THR A 266 11.70 19.85 15.75
N LYS A 267 10.44 19.69 15.38
CA LYS A 267 9.51 18.82 16.11
C LYS A 267 9.77 17.35 15.72
N VAL A 268 10.27 16.58 16.67
CA VAL A 268 10.43 15.12 16.51
C VAL A 268 9.06 14.46 16.51
N SER A 269 8.80 13.63 15.51
CA SER A 269 7.58 12.82 15.37
C SER A 269 7.79 11.40 15.92
N PHE A 270 6.70 10.64 16.11
CA PHE A 270 6.82 9.21 16.41
C PHE A 270 7.48 8.43 15.28
N ASN A 271 7.27 8.86 14.04
CA ASN A 271 7.92 8.23 12.90
C ASN A 271 9.45 8.36 12.97
N ASP A 272 9.97 9.49 13.42
CA ASP A 272 11.42 9.71 13.57
C ASP A 272 12.01 8.83 14.67
N LEU A 273 11.27 8.64 15.79
CA LEU A 273 11.63 7.70 16.85
C LEU A 273 11.68 6.26 16.34
N ILE A 274 10.67 5.85 15.54
CA ILE A 274 10.59 4.51 14.96
C ILE A 274 11.75 4.30 13.97
N VAL A 275 12.00 5.25 13.06
CA VAL A 275 13.12 5.18 12.11
C VAL A 275 14.46 5.06 12.85
N LYS A 276 14.65 5.80 13.94
CA LYS A 276 15.87 5.72 14.74
C LYS A 276 16.00 4.35 15.42
N ALA A 277 14.94 3.85 16.03
CA ALA A 277 14.94 2.52 16.67
C ALA A 277 15.22 1.41 15.66
N VAL A 278 14.58 1.46 14.49
CA VAL A 278 14.81 0.51 13.38
C VAL A 278 16.27 0.59 12.92
N ALA A 279 16.81 1.79 12.71
CA ALA A 279 18.18 1.96 12.24
C ALA A 279 19.22 1.39 13.23
N LEU A 280 19.03 1.62 14.51
CA LEU A 280 19.91 1.07 15.55
C LEU A 280 19.75 -0.46 15.68
N ALA A 281 18.52 -0.97 15.55
CA ALA A 281 18.28 -2.41 15.56
C ALA A 281 18.91 -3.10 14.33
N LEU A 282 18.87 -2.50 13.13
CA LEU A 282 19.52 -3.02 11.92
C LEU A 282 21.03 -3.12 12.10
N ARG A 283 21.66 -2.17 12.78
CA ARG A 283 23.08 -2.23 13.12
C ARG A 283 23.42 -3.42 14.03
N GLN A 284 22.51 -3.77 14.97
CA GLN A 284 22.69 -4.91 15.88
C GLN A 284 22.32 -6.26 15.23
N HIS A 285 21.50 -6.23 14.18
CA HIS A 285 21.01 -7.42 13.48
C HIS A 285 21.36 -7.36 11.97
N PRO A 286 22.64 -7.50 11.60
CA PRO A 286 23.09 -7.35 10.20
C PRO A 286 22.45 -8.36 9.25
N ALA A 287 21.98 -9.50 9.75
CA ALA A 287 21.23 -10.48 8.94
C ALA A 287 19.90 -9.96 8.41
N VAL A 288 19.30 -8.93 9.04
CA VAL A 288 18.09 -8.26 8.60
C VAL A 288 18.42 -7.10 7.65
N ASN A 289 19.61 -6.48 7.80
CA ASN A 289 20.08 -5.39 6.94
C ASN A 289 20.74 -5.95 5.68
N ALA A 290 19.95 -6.62 4.85
CA ALA A 290 20.46 -7.41 3.73
C ALA A 290 19.59 -7.27 2.47
N TRP A 291 20.22 -7.59 1.34
CA TRP A 291 19.55 -7.75 0.03
C TRP A 291 19.68 -9.19 -0.46
N PHE A 292 18.62 -9.70 -1.07
CA PHE A 292 18.67 -10.92 -1.85
C PHE A 292 19.02 -10.58 -3.30
N LEU A 293 20.10 -11.15 -3.81
CA LEU A 293 20.59 -10.98 -5.18
C LEU A 293 20.73 -12.37 -5.82
N ASP A 294 19.64 -12.89 -6.32
CA ASP A 294 19.48 -14.20 -6.99
C ASP A 294 20.42 -15.33 -6.53
N ASP A 295 21.74 -15.15 -6.66
CA ASP A 295 22.80 -16.13 -6.37
C ASP A 295 23.51 -15.91 -5.02
N ARG A 296 23.21 -14.78 -4.33
CA ARG A 296 23.89 -14.43 -3.06
C ARG A 296 23.07 -13.49 -2.18
N ILE A 297 23.36 -13.49 -0.91
CA ILE A 297 22.87 -12.49 0.05
C ILE A 297 23.96 -11.44 0.24
N ARG A 298 23.58 -10.16 0.11
CA ARG A 298 24.47 -9.04 0.43
C ARG A 298 24.07 -8.44 1.76
N TYR A 299 24.96 -8.58 2.75
CA TYR A 299 24.83 -7.89 4.03
C TYR A 299 25.41 -6.48 3.91
N HIS A 300 24.69 -5.49 4.43
CA HIS A 300 25.09 -4.08 4.38
C HIS A 300 25.71 -3.64 5.71
N GLY A 301 26.87 -2.99 5.62
CA GLY A 301 27.51 -2.34 6.79
C GLY A 301 26.90 -0.98 7.11
N ASP A 302 26.36 -0.30 6.10
CA ASP A 302 25.64 0.95 6.26
C ASP A 302 24.14 0.69 6.39
N VAL A 303 23.46 1.54 7.16
CA VAL A 303 22.02 1.44 7.39
C VAL A 303 21.29 2.58 6.69
N HIS A 304 20.54 2.25 5.64
CA HIS A 304 19.77 3.20 4.84
C HIS A 304 18.29 2.84 4.94
N VAL A 305 17.52 3.69 5.64
CA VAL A 305 16.10 3.41 5.91
C VAL A 305 15.23 4.13 4.91
N GLY A 306 14.51 3.37 4.08
CA GLY A 306 13.46 3.87 3.22
C GLY A 306 12.20 4.19 4.02
N MET A 307 11.58 5.33 3.76
CA MET A 307 10.33 5.75 4.41
C MET A 307 9.23 5.90 3.36
N ALA A 308 8.19 5.08 3.45
CA ALA A 308 7.08 5.16 2.52
C ALA A 308 6.28 6.45 2.68
N VAL A 309 6.17 7.23 1.61
CA VAL A 309 5.42 8.50 1.54
C VAL A 309 4.35 8.40 0.49
N ALA A 310 3.10 8.63 0.87
CA ALA A 310 1.98 8.71 -0.05
C ALA A 310 2.06 10.00 -0.88
N VAL A 311 1.93 9.86 -2.19
CA VAL A 311 1.83 10.93 -3.18
C VAL A 311 0.54 10.75 -4.01
N GLU A 312 0.15 11.75 -4.77
CA GLU A 312 -1.11 11.73 -5.54
C GLU A 312 -1.25 10.50 -6.45
N ASP A 313 -0.19 10.12 -7.15
CA ASP A 313 -0.19 9.00 -8.11
C ASP A 313 0.18 7.64 -7.50
N GLY A 314 0.47 7.58 -6.19
CA GLY A 314 0.87 6.33 -5.54
C GLY A 314 1.72 6.48 -4.30
N LEU A 315 2.82 5.72 -4.22
CA LEU A 315 3.72 5.69 -3.08
C LEU A 315 5.16 5.76 -3.57
N ILE A 316 5.98 6.59 -2.92
CA ILE A 316 7.42 6.66 -3.14
C ILE A 316 8.15 6.45 -1.82
N THR A 317 9.35 5.91 -1.86
CA THR A 317 10.12 5.54 -0.66
C THR A 317 11.44 6.31 -0.61
N PRO A 318 11.44 7.61 -0.19
CA PRO A 318 12.68 8.33 0.04
C PRO A 318 13.52 7.66 1.12
N VAL A 319 14.85 7.81 1.03
CA VAL A 319 15.84 7.07 1.81
C VAL A 319 16.59 8.00 2.74
N ILE A 320 16.55 7.71 4.04
CA ILE A 320 17.37 8.34 5.07
C ILE A 320 18.68 7.56 5.15
N ARG A 321 19.75 8.14 4.62
CA ARG A 321 21.05 7.48 4.56
C ARG A 321 21.75 7.53 5.91
N HIS A 322 22.47 6.45 6.27
CA HIS A 322 23.22 6.32 7.54
C HIS A 322 22.37 6.70 8.76
N ALA A 323 21.11 6.24 8.80
CA ALA A 323 20.14 6.60 9.82
C ALA A 323 20.58 6.18 11.24
N ASP A 324 21.40 5.14 11.35
CA ASP A 324 22.00 4.67 12.59
C ASP A 324 22.95 5.71 13.22
N ARG A 325 23.66 6.48 12.40
CA ARG A 325 24.65 7.48 12.84
C ARG A 325 24.04 8.86 13.11
N LYS A 326 22.84 9.14 12.58
CA LYS A 326 22.15 10.42 12.71
C LYS A 326 21.45 10.57 14.05
N GLY A 327 21.46 11.76 14.61
CA GLY A 327 20.65 12.13 15.77
C GLY A 327 19.16 12.28 15.40
N LEU A 328 18.27 12.23 16.39
CA LEU A 328 16.83 12.38 16.17
C LEU A 328 16.45 13.69 15.46
N ARG A 329 17.17 14.78 15.75
CA ARG A 329 16.94 16.09 15.08
C ARG A 329 17.27 16.04 13.60
N GLU A 330 18.38 15.40 13.24
CA GLU A 330 18.81 15.26 11.85
C GLU A 330 17.82 14.38 11.08
N ILE A 331 17.41 13.26 11.69
CA ILE A 331 16.38 12.38 11.10
C ILE A 331 15.09 13.16 10.89
N ALA A 332 14.59 13.90 11.90
CA ALA A 332 13.34 14.66 11.80
C ALA A 332 13.39 15.75 10.70
N ALA A 333 14.52 16.47 10.61
CA ALA A 333 14.73 17.49 9.58
C ALA A 333 14.75 16.86 8.17
N GLU A 334 15.50 15.77 7.99
CA GLU A 334 15.64 15.06 6.72
C GLU A 334 14.33 14.39 6.31
N THR A 335 13.64 13.71 7.21
CA THR A 335 12.32 13.10 7.00
C THR A 335 11.33 14.13 6.47
N LYS A 336 11.27 15.30 7.11
CA LYS A 336 10.39 16.40 6.70
C LYS A 336 10.75 16.91 5.30
N ALA A 337 12.02 17.20 5.05
CA ALA A 337 12.51 17.72 3.77
C ALA A 337 12.26 16.70 2.62
N LEU A 338 12.53 15.42 2.85
CA LEU A 338 12.27 14.34 1.90
C LEU A 338 10.78 14.19 1.60
N ALA A 339 9.92 14.23 2.63
CA ALA A 339 8.47 14.14 2.46
C ALA A 339 7.88 15.34 1.70
N GLU A 340 8.38 16.56 1.93
CA GLU A 340 7.99 17.75 1.18
C GLU A 340 8.42 17.68 -0.29
N ARG A 341 9.66 17.25 -0.57
CA ARG A 341 10.14 17.03 -1.94
C ARG A 341 9.38 15.92 -2.65
N ALA A 342 9.02 14.85 -1.94
CA ALA A 342 8.22 13.74 -2.47
C ALA A 342 6.84 14.23 -2.96
N ARG A 343 6.12 14.96 -2.10
CA ARG A 343 4.80 15.52 -2.45
C ARG A 343 4.87 16.55 -3.57
N ALA A 344 5.97 17.32 -3.64
CA ALA A 344 6.22 18.29 -4.69
C ALA A 344 6.79 17.66 -5.99
N ARG A 345 6.94 16.31 -6.05
CA ARG A 345 7.53 15.56 -7.19
C ARG A 345 8.96 16.05 -7.56
N ARG A 346 9.75 16.45 -6.56
CA ARG A 346 11.11 16.99 -6.74
C ARG A 346 12.21 16.09 -6.15
N LEU A 347 11.92 14.80 -5.96
CA LEU A 347 12.94 13.82 -5.57
C LEU A 347 13.81 13.46 -6.76
N THR A 348 15.11 13.38 -6.51
CA THR A 348 16.08 12.83 -7.48
C THR A 348 16.14 11.29 -7.33
N PRO A 349 16.61 10.54 -8.32
CA PRO A 349 16.81 9.10 -8.22
C PRO A 349 17.64 8.67 -7.00
N GLU A 350 18.63 9.47 -6.63
CA GLU A 350 19.45 9.24 -5.44
C GLU A 350 18.64 9.31 -4.13
N ASP A 351 17.58 10.12 -4.09
CA ASP A 351 16.76 10.27 -2.90
C ASP A 351 15.90 9.04 -2.55
N TYR A 352 15.58 8.18 -3.52
CA TYR A 352 14.67 7.04 -3.33
C TYR A 352 15.23 5.69 -3.77
N THR A 353 16.55 5.58 -4.03
CA THR A 353 17.20 4.32 -4.34
C THR A 353 18.23 3.96 -3.26
N GLY A 354 18.51 2.67 -3.11
CA GLY A 354 19.58 2.17 -2.24
C GLY A 354 19.19 2.08 -0.76
N ALA A 355 17.90 1.99 -0.42
CA ALA A 355 17.47 1.60 0.91
C ALA A 355 17.91 0.16 1.21
N THR A 356 18.28 -0.10 2.45
CA THR A 356 18.64 -1.44 2.94
C THR A 356 17.50 -2.09 3.70
N PHE A 357 16.53 -1.29 4.16
CA PHE A 357 15.31 -1.69 4.85
C PHE A 357 14.29 -0.56 4.74
N SER A 358 13.00 -0.88 4.70
CA SER A 358 11.93 0.11 4.57
C SER A 358 10.99 0.16 5.77
N VAL A 359 10.39 1.32 6.01
CA VAL A 359 9.33 1.54 7.01
C VAL A 359 8.11 2.14 6.32
N SER A 360 6.94 1.54 6.51
CA SER A 360 5.66 2.03 6.04
C SER A 360 4.74 2.33 7.22
N ASN A 361 4.27 3.56 7.37
CA ASN A 361 3.46 3.99 8.51
C ASN A 361 2.07 4.46 8.05
N LEU A 362 1.03 3.72 8.42
CA LEU A 362 -0.38 4.04 8.19
C LEU A 362 -1.12 4.42 9.49
N GLY A 363 -0.41 4.59 10.60
CA GLY A 363 -1.01 4.94 11.89
C GLY A 363 -1.77 6.27 11.88
N MET A 364 -1.36 7.23 11.04
CA MET A 364 -2.07 8.50 10.88
C MET A 364 -3.42 8.35 10.12
N LEU A 365 -3.63 7.23 9.44
CA LEU A 365 -4.85 6.89 8.71
C LEU A 365 -5.76 5.95 9.51
N ASP A 366 -5.52 5.83 10.82
CA ASP A 366 -6.32 5.04 11.77
C ASP A 366 -6.30 3.52 11.51
N ILE A 367 -5.22 3.01 10.90
CA ILE A 367 -5.01 1.58 10.65
C ILE A 367 -4.33 0.95 11.87
N ASP A 368 -4.93 -0.10 12.44
CA ASP A 368 -4.41 -0.81 13.61
C ASP A 368 -3.17 -1.64 13.29
N GLU A 369 -3.23 -2.42 12.22
CA GLU A 369 -2.13 -3.22 11.71
C GLU A 369 -2.36 -3.54 10.22
N PHE A 370 -1.27 -3.79 9.50
CA PHE A 370 -1.31 -4.23 8.11
C PHE A 370 0.00 -4.94 7.76
N THR A 371 0.01 -5.66 6.65
CA THR A 371 1.21 -6.26 6.07
C THR A 371 1.68 -5.42 4.89
N ALA A 372 2.94 -5.02 4.90
CA ALA A 372 3.53 -4.28 3.78
C ALA A 372 4.19 -5.24 2.79
N VAL A 373 4.18 -4.88 1.51
CA VAL A 373 4.91 -5.61 0.46
C VAL A 373 6.37 -5.19 0.51
N ILE A 374 7.28 -6.16 0.50
CA ILE A 374 8.72 -5.90 0.48
C ILE A 374 9.09 -5.17 -0.82
N ASN A 375 10.00 -4.22 -0.73
CA ASN A 375 10.55 -3.51 -1.87
C ASN A 375 11.88 -4.16 -2.30
N PRO A 376 11.89 -5.05 -3.30
CA PRO A 376 13.13 -5.72 -3.70
C PRO A 376 14.23 -4.73 -4.12
N PRO A 377 15.49 -5.00 -3.79
CA PRO A 377 16.06 -6.24 -3.26
C PRO A 377 16.14 -6.33 -1.73
N GLU A 378 15.48 -5.44 -0.98
CA GLU A 378 15.47 -5.42 0.48
C GLU A 378 14.92 -6.74 1.07
N ALA A 379 15.51 -7.21 2.19
CA ALA A 379 15.08 -8.44 2.86
C ALA A 379 13.86 -8.25 3.79
N GLY A 380 13.44 -7.01 4.03
CA GLY A 380 12.29 -6.75 4.89
C GLY A 380 11.79 -5.32 4.91
N ILE A 381 10.57 -5.18 5.41
CA ILE A 381 9.88 -3.91 5.61
C ILE A 381 9.07 -3.95 6.91
N LEU A 382 9.06 -2.85 7.65
CA LEU A 382 8.25 -2.69 8.86
C LEU A 382 6.99 -1.88 8.57
N ALA A 383 5.83 -2.51 8.74
CA ALA A 383 4.52 -1.87 8.73
C ALA A 383 4.17 -1.38 10.14
N VAL A 384 3.80 -0.11 10.26
CA VAL A 384 3.52 0.56 11.54
C VAL A 384 2.05 0.97 11.60
N GLY A 385 1.34 0.45 12.60
CA GLY A 385 -0.04 0.80 12.87
C GLY A 385 -0.19 2.04 13.76
N ARG A 386 -1.43 2.38 14.10
CA ARG A 386 -1.74 3.53 14.96
C ARG A 386 -1.33 3.30 16.40
N ILE A 387 -1.00 4.39 17.08
CA ILE A 387 -0.88 4.43 18.53
C ILE A 387 -2.28 4.68 19.11
N ALA A 388 -2.82 3.70 19.84
CA ALA A 388 -4.16 3.77 20.42
C ALA A 388 -4.14 3.42 21.90
N GLN A 389 -5.06 4.01 22.69
CA GLN A 389 -5.28 3.61 24.07
C GLN A 389 -6.04 2.27 24.09
N ARG A 390 -5.49 1.28 24.80
CA ARG A 390 -6.07 -0.06 24.93
C ARG A 390 -6.03 -0.51 26.40
N ALA A 391 -6.99 -1.33 26.78
CA ALA A 391 -6.95 -2.03 28.05
C ALA A 391 -5.92 -3.17 27.94
N VAL A 392 -4.88 -3.10 28.76
CA VAL A 392 -3.83 -4.12 28.85
C VAL A 392 -3.71 -4.61 30.28
N VAL A 393 -3.18 -5.82 30.47
CA VAL A 393 -2.88 -6.34 31.80
C VAL A 393 -1.43 -6.00 32.15
N ALA A 394 -1.23 -5.17 33.18
CA ALA A 394 0.08 -4.88 33.74
C ALA A 394 0.04 -5.13 35.26
N ASP A 395 1.01 -5.84 35.79
CA ASP A 395 1.14 -6.18 37.22
C ASP A 395 -0.12 -6.82 37.82
N GLY A 396 -0.82 -7.64 37.00
CA GLY A 396 -2.07 -8.33 37.41
C GLY A 396 -3.33 -7.45 37.41
N ALA A 397 -3.25 -6.19 37.04
CA ALA A 397 -4.37 -5.26 36.92
C ALA A 397 -4.66 -4.87 35.46
N VAL A 398 -5.92 -4.62 35.13
CA VAL A 398 -6.30 -4.04 33.83
C VAL A 398 -6.08 -2.53 33.89
N VAL A 399 -5.19 -2.05 33.06
CA VAL A 399 -4.84 -0.62 32.95
C VAL A 399 -4.99 -0.12 31.52
N VAL A 400 -5.20 1.17 31.35
CA VAL A 400 -5.20 1.79 30.02
C VAL A 400 -3.76 2.18 29.66
N ARG A 401 -3.27 1.70 28.52
CA ARG A 401 -1.96 2.03 27.97
C ARG A 401 -2.07 2.40 26.50
N ARG A 402 -1.16 3.27 26.03
CA ARG A 402 -0.97 3.50 24.60
C ARG A 402 -0.16 2.35 24.04
N THR A 403 -0.74 1.63 23.09
CA THR A 403 -0.04 0.55 22.38
C THR A 403 -0.04 0.80 20.89
N MET A 404 0.94 0.23 20.22
CA MET A 404 1.13 0.30 18.77
C MET A 404 1.46 -1.11 18.28
N ARG A 405 0.81 -1.56 17.22
CA ARG A 405 1.17 -2.80 16.55
C ARG A 405 2.09 -2.51 15.39
N VAL A 406 3.11 -3.34 15.27
CA VAL A 406 4.01 -3.33 14.13
C VAL A 406 4.09 -4.73 13.54
N THR A 407 4.11 -4.80 12.21
CA THR A 407 4.25 -6.06 11.47
C THR A 407 5.45 -5.95 10.55
N MET A 408 6.40 -6.84 10.71
CA MET A 408 7.53 -6.97 9.82
C MET A 408 7.22 -8.02 8.75
N SER A 409 7.30 -7.63 7.48
CA SER A 409 7.33 -8.56 6.35
C SER A 409 8.77 -8.91 6.06
N CYS A 410 9.07 -10.21 5.97
CA CYS A 410 10.42 -10.74 5.78
C CYS A 410 10.49 -11.61 4.53
N ASP A 411 11.59 -11.49 3.78
CA ASP A 411 11.97 -12.46 2.75
C ASP A 411 12.57 -13.71 3.40
N HIS A 412 11.83 -14.83 3.36
CA HIS A 412 12.25 -16.05 4.04
C HIS A 412 13.49 -16.72 3.43
N ARG A 413 13.97 -16.23 2.29
CA ARG A 413 15.25 -16.65 1.69
C ARG A 413 16.46 -16.05 2.42
N VAL A 414 16.25 -14.94 3.15
CA VAL A 414 17.30 -14.17 3.85
C VAL A 414 17.11 -14.20 5.37
N VAL A 415 15.88 -13.98 5.83
CA VAL A 415 15.54 -13.81 7.25
C VAL A 415 14.64 -14.94 7.68
N ASP A 416 15.06 -15.69 8.69
CA ASP A 416 14.23 -16.69 9.36
C ASP A 416 13.41 -16.11 10.52
N GLY A 417 12.46 -16.90 11.04
CA GLY A 417 11.55 -16.47 12.10
C GLY A 417 12.27 -16.02 13.38
N ALA A 418 13.35 -16.71 13.78
CA ALA A 418 14.10 -16.38 14.99
C ALA A 418 14.91 -15.09 14.82
N THR A 419 15.52 -14.89 13.67
CA THR A 419 16.28 -13.68 13.31
C THR A 419 15.37 -12.46 13.28
N GLY A 420 14.22 -12.55 12.58
CA GLY A 420 13.23 -11.46 12.53
C GLY A 420 12.62 -11.14 13.90
N ALA A 421 12.34 -12.18 14.71
CA ALA A 421 11.80 -11.97 16.06
C ALA A 421 12.81 -11.25 17.00
N LYS A 422 14.09 -11.60 16.96
CA LYS A 422 15.14 -10.90 17.73
C LYS A 422 15.27 -9.44 17.31
N PHE A 423 15.22 -9.16 16.02
CA PHE A 423 15.20 -7.78 15.52
C PHE A 423 13.99 -7.01 16.06
N LEU A 424 12.78 -7.55 15.97
CA LEU A 424 11.58 -6.93 16.51
C LEU A 424 11.63 -6.73 18.02
N GLN A 425 12.21 -7.68 18.78
CA GLN A 425 12.45 -7.52 20.22
C GLN A 425 13.34 -6.32 20.51
N THR A 426 14.39 -6.10 19.73
CA THR A 426 15.30 -4.95 19.87
C THR A 426 14.56 -3.64 19.54
N VAL A 427 13.78 -3.57 18.46
CA VAL A 427 12.95 -2.41 18.12
C VAL A 427 11.94 -2.13 19.24
N LYS A 428 11.27 -3.16 19.75
CA LYS A 428 10.31 -3.08 20.86
C LYS A 428 10.98 -2.50 22.12
N LEU A 429 12.12 -3.08 22.52
CA LEU A 429 12.88 -2.61 23.67
C LEU A 429 13.22 -1.11 23.59
N MET A 430 13.69 -0.65 22.41
CA MET A 430 14.07 0.74 22.21
C MET A 430 12.86 1.70 22.21
N LEU A 431 11.71 1.28 21.69
CA LEU A 431 10.51 2.11 21.69
C LEU A 431 9.82 2.12 23.07
N GLU A 432 9.83 1.01 23.79
CA GLU A 432 9.34 0.93 25.17
C GLU A 432 10.30 1.62 26.16
N ASN A 433 11.58 1.76 25.82
CA ASN A 433 12.60 2.42 26.61
C ASN A 433 13.48 3.32 25.74
N PRO A 434 13.04 4.53 25.38
CA PRO A 434 13.74 5.39 24.42
C PRO A 434 15.18 5.73 24.80
N LEU A 435 15.53 5.74 26.09
CA LEU A 435 16.90 5.94 26.56
C LEU A 435 17.85 4.81 26.13
N ALA A 436 17.33 3.61 25.83
CA ALA A 436 18.15 2.52 25.29
C ALA A 436 18.73 2.83 23.89
N MET A 437 18.20 3.82 23.19
CA MET A 437 18.77 4.30 21.92
C MET A 437 20.08 5.08 22.07
N LEU A 438 20.46 5.43 23.30
CA LEU A 438 21.71 6.13 23.61
C LEU A 438 22.89 5.18 23.90
N LEU A 439 22.59 3.90 24.09
CA LEU A 439 23.57 2.84 24.39
C LEU A 439 24.01 2.14 23.08
#